data_0f244864b2b12ee908f325d75a655b62
#
_entry.id   0f244864b2b12ee908f325d75a655b62
#
_cell.length_a   1.000
_cell.length_b   1.000
_cell.length_c   1.000
_cell.angle_alpha   90.00
_cell.angle_beta   90.00
_cell.angle_gamma   90.00
#
_symmetry.space_group_name_H-M   'P 1'
#
loop_
_entity.id
_entity.type
_entity.pdbx_description
1 polymer ?
#
loop_
_entity_poly.entity_id
_entity_poly.type
_entity_poly.pdbx_seq_one_letter_code
_entity_poly.pdbx_strand_id
1 'polypeptide(L)'
;MENISRIKEKCVGCKSCEQSCPKHCISMVENKEGFWYPSVDEKSCIECKVCLKKCPVENTEFHRNEPHKVWAWRNKNDVDVMRSASGGAADCAAKTILQMGGVVYGAAYDEQLAVSHIEVTDEAEREKLQSSKYVQSDPKDSYTKVKQRLSEGKTVLFTGTPCQIAGLYAFLGGNPENLYTVDLICHGVPSPKFFKKYLEYQNKQTAGRVIYFNFRSKDKRGWGTQYLLKTKTKTKTKTLSLDRYGKHFMDGDCYRESCYQCAYANMSRVGDLTVGDFWGIAKSHPSFNSPKGVSSVFVNTEKGQKLFEMMRVLAEVEEATLEEGMVKQHNLVQPSNRPVTRDTFYKSIDELGFIENIKVGFQPKARLKSVLPNKLIQKIKSL
;
A
#
# COMPACT_ATOMS: atom_id res chain seq x y z
N MET A 1 24.93 -22.48 9.69
CA MET A 1 23.56 -22.83 9.26
C MET A 1 23.10 -21.81 8.22
N GLU A 2 22.74 -22.25 7.02
CA GLU A 2 22.31 -21.37 5.93
C GLU A 2 20.78 -21.29 5.89
N ASN A 3 20.20 -20.24 6.47
CA ASN A 3 18.77 -20.04 6.55
C ASN A 3 18.37 -18.58 6.29
N ILE A 4 17.09 -18.24 6.44
CA ILE A 4 16.53 -16.92 6.09
C ILE A 4 17.04 -15.77 6.97
N SER A 5 17.68 -16.02 8.12
CA SER A 5 18.23 -14.97 9.00
C SER A 5 19.28 -14.12 8.29
N ARG A 6 19.94 -14.68 7.25
CA ARG A 6 20.98 -13.98 6.46
C ARG A 6 20.45 -12.78 5.69
N ILE A 7 19.15 -12.69 5.43
CA ILE A 7 18.52 -11.61 4.67
C ILE A 7 18.67 -10.24 5.35
N LYS A 8 18.66 -10.20 6.68
CA LYS A 8 18.81 -8.98 7.49
C LYS A 8 17.94 -7.82 6.97
N GLU A 9 18.55 -6.65 6.76
CA GLU A 9 17.87 -5.42 6.35
C GLU A 9 17.23 -5.48 4.94
N LYS A 10 17.65 -6.43 4.10
CA LYS A 10 17.02 -6.65 2.79
C LYS A 10 15.61 -7.25 2.90
N CYS A 11 15.25 -7.81 4.07
CA CYS A 11 13.93 -8.40 4.29
C CYS A 11 12.82 -7.37 4.05
N VAL A 12 11.82 -7.75 3.24
CA VAL A 12 10.65 -6.91 2.94
C VAL A 12 9.47 -7.15 3.90
N GLY A 13 9.58 -8.11 4.82
CA GLY A 13 8.54 -8.43 5.80
C GLY A 13 7.31 -9.11 5.24
N CYS A 14 7.42 -9.81 4.10
CA CYS A 14 6.28 -10.45 3.44
C CYS A 14 5.79 -11.75 4.11
N LYS A 15 6.52 -12.29 5.08
CA LYS A 15 6.17 -13.54 5.82
C LYS A 15 6.07 -14.83 4.98
N SER A 16 6.52 -14.83 3.73
CA SER A 16 6.52 -16.04 2.91
C SER A 16 7.34 -17.18 3.55
N CYS A 17 8.50 -16.86 4.10
CA CYS A 17 9.38 -17.83 4.77
C CYS A 17 8.74 -18.43 6.02
N GLU A 18 8.04 -17.64 6.86
CA GLU A 18 7.32 -18.09 8.05
C GLU A 18 6.20 -19.06 7.67
N GLN A 19 5.34 -18.70 6.71
CA GLN A 19 4.22 -19.52 6.25
C GLN A 19 4.65 -20.76 5.46
N SER A 20 5.86 -20.77 4.88
CA SER A 20 6.40 -21.91 4.11
C SER A 20 7.20 -22.89 4.94
N CYS A 21 7.50 -22.60 6.20
CA CYS A 21 8.38 -23.45 7.00
C CYS A 21 7.68 -24.74 7.40
N PRO A 22 8.14 -25.94 6.96
CA PRO A 22 7.47 -27.21 7.27
C PRO A 22 7.63 -27.61 8.74
N LYS A 23 8.57 -27.00 9.48
CA LYS A 23 8.82 -27.23 10.90
C LYS A 23 8.30 -26.09 11.78
N HIS A 24 7.68 -25.05 11.19
CA HIS A 24 7.19 -23.87 11.90
C HIS A 24 8.23 -23.23 12.83
N CYS A 25 9.53 -23.39 12.49
CA CYS A 25 10.65 -22.88 13.29
C CYS A 25 11.05 -21.44 12.93
N ILE A 26 10.26 -20.75 12.10
CA ILE A 26 10.49 -19.35 11.72
C ILE A 26 9.36 -18.51 12.31
N SER A 27 9.72 -17.49 13.07
CA SER A 27 8.81 -16.46 13.57
C SER A 27 9.26 -15.08 13.14
N MET A 28 8.31 -14.16 12.95
CA MET A 28 8.65 -12.77 12.65
C MET A 28 8.74 -11.96 13.94
N VAL A 29 9.93 -11.45 14.26
CA VAL A 29 10.22 -10.69 15.48
C VAL A 29 10.34 -9.21 15.15
N GLU A 30 9.72 -8.37 15.99
CA GLU A 30 9.78 -6.91 15.86
C GLU A 30 11.16 -6.40 16.29
N ASN A 31 11.79 -5.59 15.44
CA ASN A 31 13.02 -4.88 15.77
C ASN A 31 12.74 -3.57 16.55
N LYS A 32 13.78 -2.86 16.97
CA LYS A 32 13.65 -1.58 17.71
C LYS A 32 12.80 -0.53 16.97
N GLU A 33 12.86 -0.51 15.64
CA GLU A 33 12.10 0.42 14.81
C GLU A 33 10.62 0.02 14.64
N GLY A 34 10.24 -1.19 15.01
CA GLY A 34 8.87 -1.70 14.88
C GLY A 34 8.59 -2.42 13.56
N PHE A 35 9.63 -2.91 12.88
CA PHE A 35 9.50 -3.78 11.71
C PHE A 35 9.77 -5.23 12.06
N TRP A 36 9.03 -6.13 11.43
CA TRP A 36 9.21 -7.57 11.65
C TRP A 36 10.30 -8.16 10.74
N TYR A 37 11.18 -8.97 11.33
CA TYR A 37 12.24 -9.72 10.67
C TYR A 37 12.19 -11.18 11.05
N PRO A 38 12.59 -12.12 10.15
CA PRO A 38 12.56 -13.54 10.46
C PRO A 38 13.60 -13.90 11.52
N SER A 39 13.17 -14.62 12.52
CA SER A 39 14.00 -15.31 13.53
C SER A 39 13.79 -16.81 13.38
N VAL A 40 14.86 -17.58 13.43
CA VAL A 40 14.83 -19.05 13.24
C VAL A 40 15.19 -19.73 14.55
N ASP A 41 14.33 -20.63 15.03
CA ASP A 41 14.69 -21.58 16.07
C ASP A 41 15.61 -22.65 15.49
N GLU A 42 16.91 -22.51 15.73
CA GLU A 42 17.95 -23.38 15.18
C GLU A 42 17.84 -24.83 15.68
N LYS A 43 17.25 -25.05 16.84
CA LYS A 43 17.07 -26.41 17.40
C LYS A 43 16.03 -27.21 16.63
N SER A 44 15.00 -26.55 16.13
CA SER A 44 13.92 -27.17 15.37
C SER A 44 14.16 -27.12 13.85
N CYS A 45 15.17 -26.37 13.38
CA CYS A 45 15.46 -26.18 11.97
C CYS A 45 16.17 -27.42 11.37
N ILE A 46 15.59 -28.01 10.34
CA ILE A 46 16.13 -29.16 9.59
C ILE A 46 16.99 -28.77 8.38
N GLU A 47 17.35 -27.52 8.22
CA GLU A 47 18.18 -26.97 7.14
C GLU A 47 17.67 -27.25 5.71
N CYS A 48 16.38 -27.45 5.52
CA CYS A 48 15.77 -27.80 4.21
C CYS A 48 15.82 -26.67 3.17
N LYS A 49 16.24 -25.45 3.52
CA LYS A 49 16.36 -24.26 2.67
C LYS A 49 15.06 -23.80 1.97
N VAL A 50 13.90 -24.33 2.34
CA VAL A 50 12.61 -23.91 1.78
C VAL A 50 12.40 -22.42 1.98
N CYS A 51 12.74 -21.86 3.13
CA CYS A 51 12.62 -20.44 3.43
C CYS A 51 13.41 -19.54 2.49
N LEU A 52 14.58 -19.98 2.01
CA LEU A 52 15.39 -19.28 1.02
C LEU A 52 14.75 -19.36 -0.37
N LYS A 53 14.29 -20.56 -0.78
CA LYS A 53 13.62 -20.78 -2.07
C LYS A 53 12.30 -19.99 -2.17
N LYS A 54 11.61 -19.77 -1.05
CA LYS A 54 10.35 -19.03 -0.97
C LYS A 54 10.53 -17.55 -0.61
N CYS A 55 11.76 -17.05 -0.59
CA CYS A 55 12.02 -15.64 -0.32
C CYS A 55 12.06 -14.82 -1.64
N PRO A 56 11.20 -13.80 -1.80
CA PRO A 56 11.18 -12.99 -3.01
C PRO A 56 12.41 -12.04 -3.12
N VAL A 57 13.22 -11.93 -2.06
CA VAL A 57 14.49 -11.17 -2.08
C VAL A 57 15.63 -12.02 -2.60
N GLU A 58 15.63 -13.32 -2.31
CA GLU A 58 16.61 -14.29 -2.83
C GLU A 58 16.29 -14.70 -4.27
N ASN A 59 14.99 -14.71 -4.62
CA ASN A 59 14.49 -15.14 -5.94
C ASN A 59 13.71 -13.98 -6.56
N THR A 60 14.41 -13.09 -7.24
CA THR A 60 13.83 -11.86 -7.81
C THR A 60 13.16 -12.05 -9.18
N GLU A 61 13.28 -13.24 -9.77
CA GLU A 61 12.83 -13.53 -11.13
C GLU A 61 11.34 -13.90 -11.26
N PHE A 62 10.61 -13.98 -10.13
CA PHE A 62 9.20 -14.36 -10.18
C PHE A 62 8.35 -13.29 -10.86
N HIS A 63 7.76 -13.66 -12.00
CA HIS A 63 6.66 -12.98 -12.67
C HIS A 63 6.81 -11.44 -12.71
N ARG A 64 7.76 -10.98 -13.51
CA ARG A 64 7.94 -9.57 -13.79
C ARG A 64 7.52 -9.29 -15.23
N ASN A 65 6.62 -8.34 -15.41
CA ASN A 65 6.07 -7.99 -16.69
C ASN A 65 6.14 -6.48 -16.89
N GLU A 66 6.50 -6.05 -18.08
CA GLU A 66 6.38 -4.65 -18.44
C GLU A 66 4.93 -4.33 -18.82
N PRO A 67 4.39 -3.21 -18.35
CA PRO A 67 3.06 -2.78 -18.73
C PRO A 67 2.96 -2.58 -20.25
N HIS A 68 1.92 -3.15 -20.85
CA HIS A 68 1.67 -3.01 -22.28
C HIS A 68 0.54 -2.02 -22.60
N LYS A 69 -0.26 -1.62 -21.59
CA LYS A 69 -1.30 -0.60 -21.70
C LYS A 69 -1.43 0.21 -20.44
N VAL A 70 -1.80 1.48 -20.60
CA VAL A 70 -2.08 2.40 -19.49
C VAL A 70 -3.44 3.06 -19.72
N TRP A 71 -4.20 3.19 -18.64
CA TRP A 71 -5.53 3.77 -18.66
C TRP A 71 -5.71 4.79 -17.54
N ALA A 72 -6.37 5.89 -17.85
CA ALA A 72 -7.02 6.72 -16.86
C ALA A 72 -8.35 6.05 -16.44
N TRP A 73 -8.60 5.99 -15.15
CA TRP A 73 -9.72 5.25 -14.56
C TRP A 73 -10.48 6.08 -13.54
N ARG A 74 -11.80 6.10 -13.69
CA ARG A 74 -12.72 6.74 -12.76
C ARG A 74 -13.95 5.84 -12.56
N ASN A 75 -14.14 5.31 -11.35
CA ASN A 75 -15.33 4.54 -10.99
C ASN A 75 -16.59 5.41 -11.17
N LYS A 76 -17.66 4.85 -11.76
CA LYS A 76 -18.95 5.51 -11.98
C LYS A 76 -19.72 5.75 -10.68
N ASN A 77 -19.45 4.95 -9.63
CA ASN A 77 -20.08 5.12 -8.33
C ASN A 77 -19.36 6.18 -7.50
N ASP A 78 -20.01 7.31 -7.30
CA ASP A 78 -19.46 8.44 -6.55
C ASP A 78 -19.11 8.11 -5.09
N VAL A 79 -19.90 7.25 -4.43
CA VAL A 79 -19.62 6.83 -3.04
C VAL A 79 -18.32 6.05 -2.97
N ASP A 80 -18.13 5.10 -3.88
CA ASP A 80 -16.92 4.28 -3.94
C ASP A 80 -15.69 5.13 -4.31
N VAL A 81 -15.82 6.09 -5.24
CA VAL A 81 -14.74 7.05 -5.55
C VAL A 81 -14.38 7.86 -4.32
N MET A 82 -15.35 8.40 -3.58
CA MET A 82 -15.08 9.23 -2.40
C MET A 82 -14.40 8.45 -1.27
N ARG A 83 -14.70 7.18 -1.12
CA ARG A 83 -14.04 6.26 -0.16
C ARG A 83 -12.65 5.80 -0.61
N SER A 84 -12.39 5.82 -1.92
CA SER A 84 -11.10 5.40 -2.49
C SER A 84 -10.04 6.51 -2.39
N ALA A 85 -8.77 6.13 -2.45
CA ALA A 85 -7.65 7.08 -2.44
C ALA A 85 -7.59 7.94 -3.72
N SER A 86 -7.96 7.36 -4.86
CA SER A 86 -7.93 7.97 -6.19
C SER A 86 -9.21 7.66 -6.97
N GLY A 87 -9.15 7.28 -8.23
CA GLY A 87 -10.30 6.95 -9.08
C GLY A 87 -11.02 5.63 -8.77
N GLY A 88 -10.54 4.83 -7.80
CA GLY A 88 -11.24 3.62 -7.33
C GLY A 88 -10.96 2.34 -8.12
N ALA A 89 -9.86 2.26 -8.88
CA ALA A 89 -9.55 1.09 -9.70
C ALA A 89 -9.41 -0.21 -8.90
N ALA A 90 -8.64 -0.21 -7.80
CA ALA A 90 -8.49 -1.40 -6.95
C ALA A 90 -9.82 -1.84 -6.31
N ASP A 91 -10.68 -0.87 -5.98
CA ASP A 91 -12.01 -1.12 -5.45
C ASP A 91 -12.94 -1.77 -6.50
N CYS A 92 -12.89 -1.31 -7.76
CA CYS A 92 -13.61 -1.95 -8.86
C CYS A 92 -13.15 -3.39 -9.08
N ALA A 93 -11.85 -3.65 -9.03
CA ALA A 93 -11.32 -5.02 -9.13
C ALA A 93 -11.86 -5.90 -7.99
N ALA A 94 -11.83 -5.40 -6.75
CA ALA A 94 -12.38 -6.12 -5.60
C ALA A 94 -13.89 -6.40 -5.76
N LYS A 95 -14.67 -5.39 -6.15
CA LYS A 95 -16.11 -5.53 -6.41
C LYS A 95 -16.40 -6.59 -7.47
N THR A 96 -15.68 -6.55 -8.59
CA THR A 96 -15.85 -7.50 -9.69
C THR A 96 -15.64 -8.94 -9.23
N ILE A 97 -14.55 -9.20 -8.50
CA ILE A 97 -14.25 -10.57 -8.03
C ILE A 97 -15.29 -11.05 -7.01
N LEU A 98 -15.74 -10.18 -6.09
CA LEU A 98 -16.79 -10.54 -5.12
C LEU A 98 -18.13 -10.84 -5.82
N GLN A 99 -18.51 -10.06 -6.82
CA GLN A 99 -19.74 -10.29 -7.60
C GLN A 99 -19.71 -11.60 -8.40
N MET A 100 -18.52 -12.11 -8.72
CA MET A 100 -18.33 -13.43 -9.32
C MET A 100 -18.32 -14.58 -8.30
N GLY A 101 -18.57 -14.30 -7.01
CA GLY A 101 -18.48 -15.29 -5.92
C GLY A 101 -17.06 -15.67 -5.53
N GLY A 102 -16.09 -14.84 -5.92
CA GLY A 102 -14.69 -14.99 -5.56
C GLY A 102 -14.35 -14.41 -4.19
N VAL A 103 -13.08 -14.40 -3.86
CA VAL A 103 -12.53 -13.98 -2.55
C VAL A 103 -11.49 -12.90 -2.76
N VAL A 104 -11.49 -11.87 -1.92
CA VAL A 104 -10.55 -10.76 -2.01
C VAL A 104 -9.69 -10.65 -0.75
N TYR A 105 -8.39 -10.51 -0.93
CA TYR A 105 -7.44 -10.21 0.14
C TYR A 105 -6.87 -8.80 -0.05
N GLY A 106 -6.85 -8.02 1.02
CA GLY A 106 -6.30 -6.67 1.00
C GLY A 106 -6.07 -6.10 2.40
N ALA A 107 -5.36 -4.97 2.45
CA ALA A 107 -5.02 -4.32 3.70
C ALA A 107 -6.24 -3.61 4.33
N ALA A 108 -6.50 -3.88 5.61
CA ALA A 108 -7.56 -3.28 6.40
C ALA A 108 -7.08 -2.89 7.80
N TYR A 109 -7.82 -2.00 8.45
CA TYR A 109 -7.66 -1.69 9.87
C TYR A 109 -8.45 -2.68 10.73
N ASP A 110 -7.89 -3.05 11.87
CA ASP A 110 -8.65 -3.66 12.96
C ASP A 110 -9.23 -2.57 13.91
N GLU A 111 -9.86 -2.99 15.00
CA GLU A 111 -10.45 -2.10 16.00
C GLU A 111 -9.42 -1.21 16.73
N GLN A 112 -8.15 -1.57 16.72
CA GLN A 112 -7.03 -0.81 17.25
C GLN A 112 -6.33 0.05 16.20
N LEU A 113 -6.83 0.04 14.95
CA LEU A 113 -6.23 0.66 13.77
C LEU A 113 -4.87 0.06 13.39
N ALA A 114 -4.57 -1.17 13.81
CA ALA A 114 -3.45 -1.91 13.25
C ALA A 114 -3.81 -2.40 11.84
N VAL A 115 -2.81 -2.42 10.95
CA VAL A 115 -3.03 -2.75 9.53
C VAL A 115 -2.60 -4.18 9.24
N SER A 116 -3.53 -4.98 8.72
CA SER A 116 -3.24 -6.35 8.29
C SER A 116 -4.00 -6.70 7.00
N HIS A 117 -3.56 -7.75 6.30
CA HIS A 117 -4.37 -8.32 5.24
C HIS A 117 -5.51 -9.14 5.83
N ILE A 118 -6.69 -8.92 5.32
CA ILE A 118 -7.90 -9.68 5.67
C ILE A 118 -8.49 -10.34 4.43
N GLU A 119 -9.23 -11.40 4.65
CA GLU A 119 -10.11 -12.03 3.67
C GLU A 119 -11.46 -11.31 3.66
N VAL A 120 -11.99 -11.04 2.49
CA VAL A 120 -13.33 -10.49 2.27
C VAL A 120 -14.04 -11.38 1.24
N THR A 121 -15.23 -11.84 1.60
CA THR A 121 -16.09 -12.70 0.76
C THR A 121 -17.46 -12.08 0.49
N ASP A 122 -17.76 -10.97 1.17
CA ASP A 122 -19.00 -10.22 1.04
C ASP A 122 -18.72 -8.80 0.52
N GLU A 123 -19.52 -8.35 -0.45
CA GLU A 123 -19.42 -6.99 -0.99
C GLU A 123 -19.64 -5.92 0.08
N ALA A 124 -20.47 -6.16 1.09
CA ALA A 124 -20.69 -5.22 2.20
C ALA A 124 -19.42 -4.96 3.04
N GLU A 125 -18.50 -5.94 3.11
CA GLU A 125 -17.23 -5.79 3.83
C GLU A 125 -16.11 -5.15 3.00
N ARG A 126 -16.31 -4.99 1.69
CA ARG A 126 -15.34 -4.44 0.74
C ARG A 126 -14.82 -3.05 1.14
N GLU A 127 -15.66 -2.24 1.80
CA GLU A 127 -15.28 -0.90 2.27
C GLU A 127 -14.08 -0.91 3.23
N LYS A 128 -13.83 -2.02 3.96
CA LYS A 128 -12.68 -2.19 4.85
C LYS A 128 -11.36 -2.12 4.09
N LEU A 129 -11.36 -2.51 2.81
CA LEU A 129 -10.19 -2.53 1.93
C LEU A 129 -9.92 -1.17 1.26
N GLN A 130 -10.92 -0.28 1.19
CA GLN A 130 -10.83 0.98 0.49
C GLN A 130 -9.82 1.95 1.13
N SER A 131 -9.31 2.87 0.33
CA SER A 131 -8.31 3.89 0.68
C SER A 131 -6.92 3.33 1.04
N SER A 132 -5.91 4.18 0.95
CA SER A 132 -4.52 3.83 1.27
C SER A 132 -4.28 3.84 2.78
N LYS A 133 -3.56 2.84 3.27
CA LYS A 133 -3.04 2.76 4.62
C LYS A 133 -1.53 2.93 4.53
N TYR A 134 -0.99 4.11 4.87
CA TYR A 134 0.44 4.39 4.81
C TYR A 134 1.18 3.83 6.03
N VAL A 135 1.05 2.52 6.21
CA VAL A 135 1.66 1.70 7.27
C VAL A 135 1.97 0.34 6.68
N GLN A 136 3.05 -0.32 7.09
CA GLN A 136 3.29 -1.70 6.69
C GLN A 136 2.13 -2.60 7.16
N SER A 137 1.44 -3.23 6.22
CA SER A 137 0.40 -4.21 6.52
C SER A 137 1.04 -5.55 6.90
N ASP A 138 0.52 -6.19 7.94
CA ASP A 138 0.87 -7.56 8.30
C ASP A 138 0.10 -8.54 7.40
N PRO A 139 0.78 -9.34 6.55
CA PRO A 139 0.11 -10.38 5.76
C PRO A 139 -0.53 -11.49 6.60
N LYS A 140 -0.12 -11.66 7.87
CA LYS A 140 -0.57 -12.77 8.74
C LYS A 140 -0.44 -14.12 8.03
N ASP A 141 -1.51 -14.90 8.01
CA ASP A 141 -1.64 -16.20 7.35
C ASP A 141 -2.32 -16.12 5.96
N SER A 142 -2.39 -14.91 5.38
CA SER A 142 -3.15 -14.68 4.14
C SER A 142 -2.68 -15.54 2.97
N TYR A 143 -1.38 -15.82 2.85
CA TYR A 143 -0.87 -16.65 1.75
C TYR A 143 -1.33 -18.12 1.86
N THR A 144 -1.36 -18.64 3.08
CA THR A 144 -1.88 -19.99 3.36
C THR A 144 -3.37 -20.07 3.03
N LYS A 145 -4.14 -19.05 3.43
CA LYS A 145 -5.58 -18.94 3.10
C LYS A 145 -5.82 -18.78 1.60
N VAL A 146 -5.04 -17.94 0.91
CA VAL A 146 -5.10 -17.81 -0.54
C VAL A 146 -4.88 -19.17 -1.21
N LYS A 147 -3.83 -19.91 -0.81
CA LYS A 147 -3.55 -21.25 -1.34
C LYS A 147 -4.74 -22.20 -1.15
N GLN A 148 -5.36 -22.18 0.03
CA GLN A 148 -6.55 -22.96 0.33
C GLN A 148 -7.71 -22.58 -0.60
N ARG A 149 -8.07 -21.29 -0.72
CA ARG A 149 -9.16 -20.83 -1.57
C ARG A 149 -8.96 -21.18 -3.04
N LEU A 150 -7.71 -21.07 -3.53
CA LEU A 150 -7.34 -21.50 -4.89
C LEU A 150 -7.55 -23.00 -5.08
N SER A 151 -7.18 -23.83 -4.09
CA SER A 151 -7.39 -25.30 -4.15
C SER A 151 -8.87 -25.70 -4.07
N GLU A 152 -9.72 -24.87 -3.48
CA GLU A 152 -11.18 -24.99 -3.48
C GLU A 152 -11.81 -24.55 -4.82
N GLY A 153 -11.01 -24.18 -5.82
CA GLY A 153 -11.48 -23.69 -7.13
C GLY A 153 -12.02 -22.27 -7.12
N LYS A 154 -11.83 -21.51 -6.03
CA LYS A 154 -12.28 -20.12 -5.94
C LYS A 154 -11.40 -19.20 -6.78
N THR A 155 -12.02 -18.20 -7.40
CA THR A 155 -11.28 -17.05 -7.95
C THR A 155 -10.85 -16.15 -6.80
N VAL A 156 -9.57 -15.80 -6.76
CA VAL A 156 -9.00 -14.98 -5.70
C VAL A 156 -8.39 -13.71 -6.29
N LEU A 157 -8.67 -12.58 -5.65
CA LEU A 157 -7.94 -11.32 -5.86
C LEU A 157 -7.06 -11.03 -4.65
N PHE A 158 -5.77 -10.77 -4.87
CA PHE A 158 -4.87 -10.27 -3.85
C PHE A 158 -4.39 -8.86 -4.21
N THR A 159 -4.66 -7.90 -3.33
CA THR A 159 -4.18 -6.52 -3.48
C THR A 159 -3.10 -6.23 -2.45
N GLY A 160 -1.98 -5.65 -2.85
CA GLY A 160 -0.89 -5.38 -1.93
C GLY A 160 0.26 -4.56 -2.53
N THR A 161 1.30 -4.36 -1.75
CA THR A 161 2.54 -3.80 -2.30
C THR A 161 3.22 -4.82 -3.21
N PRO A 162 4.04 -4.39 -4.20
CA PRO A 162 4.69 -5.34 -5.12
C PRO A 162 5.50 -6.42 -4.41
N CYS A 163 6.19 -6.08 -3.32
CA CYS A 163 6.97 -7.05 -2.54
C CYS A 163 6.09 -8.08 -1.80
N GLN A 164 4.86 -7.72 -1.42
CA GLN A 164 3.90 -8.67 -0.84
C GLN A 164 3.35 -9.62 -1.89
N ILE A 165 3.05 -9.13 -3.09
CA ILE A 165 2.62 -9.99 -4.20
C ILE A 165 3.75 -10.93 -4.64
N ALA A 166 4.98 -10.44 -4.74
CA ALA A 166 6.15 -11.28 -4.99
C ALA A 166 6.33 -12.37 -3.90
N GLY A 167 6.07 -12.01 -2.63
CA GLY A 167 6.07 -12.97 -1.53
C GLY A 167 4.98 -14.04 -1.66
N LEU A 168 3.78 -13.66 -2.12
CA LEU A 168 2.68 -14.59 -2.39
C LEU A 168 3.05 -15.55 -3.53
N TYR A 169 3.56 -15.05 -4.65
CA TYR A 169 3.98 -15.90 -5.76
C TYR A 169 5.12 -16.85 -5.37
N ALA A 170 6.10 -16.36 -4.61
CA ALA A 170 7.17 -17.19 -4.07
C ALA A 170 6.62 -18.29 -3.14
N PHE A 171 5.64 -17.97 -2.28
CA PHE A 171 4.96 -18.93 -1.42
C PHE A 171 4.21 -20.00 -2.22
N LEU A 172 3.42 -19.60 -3.20
CA LEU A 172 2.66 -20.50 -4.06
C LEU A 172 3.57 -21.33 -4.99
N GLY A 173 4.71 -20.78 -5.39
CA GLY A 173 5.61 -21.37 -6.37
C GLY A 173 5.19 -21.10 -7.81
N GLY A 174 4.39 -20.08 -8.03
CA GLY A 174 3.89 -19.69 -9.35
C GLY A 174 2.74 -18.68 -9.27
N ASN A 175 2.14 -18.43 -10.44
CA ASN A 175 0.99 -17.54 -10.61
C ASN A 175 -0.22 -18.35 -11.16
N PRO A 176 -1.08 -18.95 -10.28
CA PRO A 176 -2.24 -19.74 -10.70
C PRO A 176 -3.24 -18.94 -11.53
N GLU A 177 -3.94 -19.61 -12.46
CA GLU A 177 -4.90 -18.99 -13.38
C GLU A 177 -6.08 -18.32 -12.67
N ASN A 178 -6.54 -18.90 -11.56
CA ASN A 178 -7.64 -18.36 -10.75
C ASN A 178 -7.19 -17.34 -9.68
N LEU A 179 -5.90 -16.91 -9.69
CA LEU A 179 -5.38 -15.83 -8.87
C LEU A 179 -5.18 -14.57 -9.71
N TYR A 180 -5.88 -13.51 -9.37
CA TYR A 180 -5.63 -12.15 -9.87
C TYR A 180 -4.89 -11.32 -8.83
N THR A 181 -4.02 -10.42 -9.29
CA THR A 181 -3.23 -9.57 -8.40
C THR A 181 -3.23 -8.12 -8.86
N VAL A 182 -3.34 -7.22 -7.88
CA VAL A 182 -3.24 -5.77 -8.11
C VAL A 182 -2.18 -5.20 -7.20
N ASP A 183 -1.06 -4.76 -7.78
CA ASP A 183 -0.04 -4.06 -7.03
C ASP A 183 -0.22 -2.53 -7.07
N LEU A 184 0.49 -1.86 -6.16
CA LEU A 184 0.46 -0.42 -5.99
C LEU A 184 1.77 0.20 -6.47
N ILE A 185 1.72 1.45 -6.95
CA ILE A 185 2.93 2.29 -7.04
C ILE A 185 3.30 2.69 -5.60
N CYS A 186 4.31 2.01 -5.04
CA CYS A 186 4.64 2.07 -3.63
C CYS A 186 5.90 2.89 -3.37
N HIS A 187 5.80 3.89 -2.50
CA HIS A 187 6.92 4.77 -2.12
C HIS A 187 7.81 4.16 -1.03
N GLY A 188 7.26 3.26 -0.23
CA GLY A 188 7.85 2.67 0.98
C GLY A 188 6.81 2.58 2.09
N VAL A 189 7.13 1.85 3.15
CA VAL A 189 6.20 1.58 4.26
C VAL A 189 6.80 2.00 5.61
N PRO A 190 6.07 2.83 6.39
CA PRO A 190 6.38 3.10 7.79
C PRO A 190 6.12 1.89 8.68
N SER A 191 6.80 1.83 9.84
CA SER A 191 6.56 0.75 10.79
C SER A 191 5.21 0.86 11.50
N PRO A 192 4.59 -0.27 11.87
CA PRO A 192 3.39 -0.30 12.70
C PRO A 192 3.58 0.40 14.06
N LYS A 193 4.76 0.25 14.70
CA LYS A 193 5.12 0.93 15.96
C LYS A 193 5.07 2.45 15.80
N PHE A 194 5.58 2.99 14.69
CA PHE A 194 5.52 4.42 14.41
C PHE A 194 4.08 4.92 14.31
N PHE A 195 3.22 4.21 13.59
CA PHE A 195 1.81 4.59 13.47
C PHE A 195 1.06 4.48 14.80
N LYS A 196 1.30 3.43 15.58
CA LYS A 196 0.73 3.26 16.93
C LYS A 196 1.07 4.45 17.82
N LYS A 197 2.34 4.84 17.89
CA LYS A 197 2.79 6.01 18.66
C LYS A 197 2.15 7.29 18.15
N TYR A 198 1.96 7.44 16.84
CA TYR A 198 1.25 8.59 16.28
C TYR A 198 -0.22 8.62 16.70
N LEU A 199 -0.92 7.48 16.72
CA LEU A 199 -2.29 7.41 17.23
C LEU A 199 -2.37 7.77 18.72
N GLU A 200 -1.43 7.33 19.54
CA GLU A 200 -1.33 7.70 20.95
C GLU A 200 -1.19 9.23 21.11
N TYR A 201 -0.33 9.86 20.29
CA TYR A 201 -0.22 11.32 20.24
C TYR A 201 -1.54 11.97 19.82
N GLN A 202 -2.21 11.48 18.78
CA GLN A 202 -3.49 12.05 18.35
C GLN A 202 -4.58 11.87 19.42
N ASN A 203 -4.59 10.77 20.17
CA ASN A 203 -5.49 10.55 21.29
C ASN A 203 -5.34 11.65 22.35
N LYS A 204 -4.10 12.02 22.71
CA LYS A 204 -3.82 13.14 23.62
C LYS A 204 -4.29 14.47 23.04
N GLN A 205 -3.99 14.75 21.76
CA GLN A 205 -4.35 16.00 21.09
C GLN A 205 -5.87 16.21 20.94
N THR A 206 -6.62 15.13 20.81
CA THR A 206 -8.09 15.18 20.65
C THR A 206 -8.87 14.94 21.93
N ALA A 207 -8.17 14.68 23.05
CA ALA A 207 -8.76 14.25 24.32
C ALA A 207 -9.75 13.08 24.15
N GLY A 208 -9.38 12.09 23.32
CA GLY A 208 -10.22 10.91 23.06
C GLY A 208 -9.54 9.91 22.15
N ARG A 209 -9.94 8.64 22.27
CA ARG A 209 -9.40 7.56 21.41
C ARG A 209 -9.82 7.79 19.96
N VAL A 210 -8.84 7.74 19.04
CA VAL A 210 -9.09 7.68 17.59
C VAL A 210 -9.68 6.32 17.25
N ILE A 211 -10.86 6.34 16.63
CA ILE A 211 -11.61 5.13 16.23
C ILE A 211 -11.74 4.97 14.73
N TYR A 212 -11.32 5.97 13.97
CA TYR A 212 -11.30 5.95 12.51
C TYR A 212 -10.15 6.78 11.99
N PHE A 213 -9.45 6.26 10.98
CA PHE A 213 -8.36 6.97 10.31
C PHE A 213 -8.39 6.71 8.80
N ASN A 214 -8.36 7.77 8.00
CA ASN A 214 -8.23 7.70 6.55
C ASN A 214 -7.16 8.66 6.08
N PHE A 215 -6.06 8.17 5.52
CA PHE A 215 -4.95 8.98 5.01
C PHE A 215 -5.28 9.78 3.74
N ARG A 216 -6.35 9.41 3.04
CA ARG A 216 -6.67 9.96 1.70
C ARG A 216 -8.12 10.46 1.63
N SER A 217 -8.59 11.11 2.72
CA SER A 217 -9.93 11.70 2.72
C SER A 217 -10.07 12.81 1.67
N LYS A 218 -11.19 12.80 0.97
CA LYS A 218 -11.56 13.79 -0.04
C LYS A 218 -12.62 14.79 0.44
N ASP A 219 -13.12 14.62 1.66
CA ASP A 219 -14.30 15.32 2.17
C ASP A 219 -14.19 16.85 2.11
N LYS A 220 -13.02 17.40 2.45
CA LYS A 220 -12.87 18.86 2.50
C LYS A 220 -12.26 19.48 1.25
N ARG A 221 -11.30 18.80 0.61
CA ARG A 221 -10.49 19.43 -0.47
C ARG A 221 -10.43 18.58 -1.75
N GLY A 222 -11.25 17.55 -1.83
CA GLY A 222 -11.23 16.61 -2.93
C GLY A 222 -9.92 15.81 -2.99
N TRP A 223 -9.61 15.27 -4.15
CA TRP A 223 -8.46 14.41 -4.39
C TRP A 223 -7.12 15.07 -4.00
N GLY A 224 -6.35 14.38 -3.18
CA GLY A 224 -5.04 14.86 -2.70
C GLY A 224 -4.58 14.13 -1.44
N THR A 225 -3.66 14.74 -0.73
CA THR A 225 -3.01 14.16 0.45
C THR A 225 -3.55 14.78 1.74
N GLN A 226 -4.79 14.45 2.08
CA GLN A 226 -5.41 14.86 3.34
C GLN A 226 -5.80 13.62 4.14
N TYR A 227 -5.56 13.66 5.45
CA TYR A 227 -6.14 12.67 6.34
C TYR A 227 -7.40 13.19 7.04
N LEU A 228 -8.24 12.26 7.42
CA LEU A 228 -9.36 12.45 8.33
C LEU A 228 -9.25 11.44 9.46
N LEU A 229 -9.36 11.90 10.69
CA LEU A 229 -9.51 11.05 11.85
C LEU A 229 -10.80 11.38 12.61
N LYS A 230 -11.38 10.38 13.28
CA LYS A 230 -12.55 10.54 14.14
C LYS A 230 -12.29 9.93 15.51
N THR A 231 -12.73 10.62 16.55
CA THR A 231 -12.98 10.07 17.89
C THR A 231 -14.50 9.99 18.09
N LYS A 232 -14.97 9.52 19.24
CA LYS A 232 -16.41 9.54 19.55
C LYS A 232 -17.01 10.95 19.48
N THR A 233 -16.24 12.00 19.77
CA THR A 233 -16.73 13.39 19.92
C THR A 233 -16.16 14.38 18.93
N LYS A 234 -15.05 14.06 18.26
CA LYS A 234 -14.34 14.99 17.38
C LYS A 234 -14.00 14.38 16.02
N THR A 235 -14.07 15.23 15.01
CA THR A 235 -13.56 14.92 13.66
C THR A 235 -12.47 15.92 13.31
N LYS A 236 -11.30 15.45 12.87
CA LYS A 236 -10.15 16.26 12.50
C LYS A 236 -9.69 15.92 11.09
N THR A 237 -9.47 16.94 10.29
CA THR A 237 -8.91 16.82 8.93
C THR A 237 -7.69 17.71 8.80
N LYS A 238 -6.61 17.21 8.21
CA LYS A 238 -5.39 17.98 7.98
C LYS A 238 -4.67 17.50 6.72
N THR A 239 -3.93 18.40 6.08
CA THR A 239 -3.04 18.03 4.96
C THR A 239 -1.85 17.22 5.50
N LEU A 240 -1.52 16.10 4.86
CA LEU A 240 -0.43 15.21 5.30
C LEU A 240 0.92 15.94 5.40
N SER A 241 1.26 16.80 4.43
CA SER A 241 2.51 17.55 4.44
C SER A 241 2.63 18.59 5.59
N LEU A 242 1.54 18.87 6.31
CA LEU A 242 1.49 19.73 7.48
C LEU A 242 1.27 18.94 8.77
N ASP A 243 1.26 17.64 8.67
CA ASP A 243 1.17 16.73 9.79
C ASP A 243 2.52 16.05 10.03
N ARG A 244 2.85 15.74 11.27
CA ARG A 244 4.15 15.16 11.62
C ARG A 244 4.34 13.77 11.00
N TYR A 245 3.34 12.89 11.10
CA TYR A 245 3.39 11.57 10.47
C TYR A 245 3.48 11.70 8.96
N GLY A 246 2.59 12.48 8.38
CA GLY A 246 2.53 12.68 6.94
C GLY A 246 3.80 13.33 6.38
N LYS A 247 4.42 14.26 7.12
CA LYS A 247 5.68 14.89 6.70
C LYS A 247 6.82 13.88 6.62
N HIS A 248 7.02 13.06 7.68
CA HIS A 248 8.04 12.02 7.69
C HIS A 248 7.78 10.94 6.64
N PHE A 249 6.51 10.61 6.37
CA PHE A 249 6.16 9.74 5.26
C PHE A 249 6.54 10.37 3.91
N MET A 250 6.23 11.64 3.67
CA MET A 250 6.53 12.33 2.40
C MET A 250 8.03 12.57 2.19
N ASP A 251 8.78 12.76 3.27
CA ASP A 251 10.23 12.95 3.23
C ASP A 251 11.00 11.61 3.14
N GLY A 252 10.31 10.49 3.40
CA GLY A 252 10.90 9.17 3.36
C GLY A 252 11.70 8.77 4.61
N ASP A 253 11.63 9.54 5.72
CA ASP A 253 12.41 9.26 6.94
C ASP A 253 12.01 7.96 7.64
N CYS A 254 10.77 7.50 7.45
CA CYS A 254 10.16 6.45 8.26
C CYS A 254 10.00 5.12 7.54
N TYR A 255 10.63 4.94 6.38
CA TYR A 255 10.46 3.70 5.63
C TYR A 255 11.32 2.56 6.17
N ARG A 256 10.85 1.33 5.91
CA ARG A 256 11.64 0.12 6.10
C ARG A 256 12.93 0.20 5.31
N GLU A 257 14.05 -0.30 5.87
CA GLU A 257 15.38 -0.19 5.24
C GLU A 257 15.39 -0.73 3.80
N SER A 258 14.75 -1.89 3.58
CA SER A 258 14.67 -2.49 2.24
C SER A 258 13.91 -1.64 1.20
N CYS A 259 13.10 -0.64 1.62
CA CYS A 259 12.39 0.23 0.69
C CYS A 259 13.33 1.18 -0.08
N TYR A 260 14.49 1.53 0.49
CA TYR A 260 15.46 2.41 -0.15
C TYR A 260 16.32 1.68 -1.20
N GLN A 261 16.25 0.35 -1.24
CA GLN A 261 16.88 -0.50 -2.23
C GLN A 261 15.84 -1.45 -2.86
N CYS A 262 14.62 -0.95 -3.04
CA CYS A 262 13.48 -1.75 -3.44
C CYS A 262 13.67 -2.32 -4.85
N ALA A 263 13.75 -3.64 -4.95
CA ALA A 263 13.86 -4.35 -6.24
C ALA A 263 12.61 -4.22 -7.12
N TYR A 264 11.50 -3.69 -6.58
CA TYR A 264 10.20 -3.56 -7.25
C TYR A 264 9.86 -2.12 -7.66
N ALA A 265 10.73 -1.16 -7.36
CA ALA A 265 10.55 0.24 -7.75
C ALA A 265 11.10 0.48 -9.17
N ASN A 266 10.47 -0.12 -10.15
CA ASN A 266 10.79 -0.04 -11.58
C ASN A 266 9.55 -0.40 -12.41
N MET A 267 9.69 -0.34 -13.74
CA MET A 267 8.61 -0.65 -14.68
C MET A 267 8.33 -2.15 -14.84
N SER A 268 9.23 -3.02 -14.40
CA SER A 268 9.02 -4.47 -14.41
C SER A 268 8.11 -4.87 -13.23
N ARG A 269 6.80 -4.92 -13.48
CA ARG A 269 5.76 -5.07 -12.45
C ARG A 269 5.51 -6.52 -12.09
N VAL A 270 5.04 -6.73 -10.86
CA VAL A 270 4.77 -8.08 -10.30
C VAL A 270 3.29 -8.43 -10.39
N GLY A 271 2.40 -7.48 -10.13
CA GLY A 271 0.96 -7.69 -10.20
C GLY A 271 0.45 -7.82 -11.64
N ASP A 272 -0.72 -8.42 -11.82
CA ASP A 272 -1.41 -8.46 -13.11
C ASP A 272 -1.84 -7.06 -13.56
N LEU A 273 -2.28 -6.22 -12.58
CA LEU A 273 -2.48 -4.79 -12.73
C LEU A 273 -1.62 -4.03 -11.74
N THR A 274 -1.17 -2.83 -12.13
CA THR A 274 -0.58 -1.84 -11.21
C THR A 274 -1.48 -0.61 -11.16
N VAL A 275 -1.74 -0.11 -9.94
CA VAL A 275 -2.59 1.07 -9.76
C VAL A 275 -1.90 2.17 -8.97
N GLY A 276 -2.21 3.41 -9.34
CA GLY A 276 -1.72 4.61 -8.65
C GLY A 276 -2.63 5.81 -8.84
N ASP A 277 -2.21 6.97 -8.32
CA ASP A 277 -2.82 8.25 -8.66
C ASP A 277 -2.38 8.67 -10.08
N PHE A 278 -3.27 9.14 -10.93
CA PHE A 278 -2.88 9.66 -12.23
C PHE A 278 -2.45 11.14 -12.11
N TRP A 279 -1.24 11.36 -11.61
CA TRP A 279 -0.69 12.71 -11.54
C TRP A 279 -0.49 13.30 -12.93
N GLY A 280 -0.89 14.57 -13.13
CA GLY A 280 -0.75 15.23 -14.44
C GLY A 280 -1.93 15.07 -15.36
N ILE A 281 -2.97 14.29 -14.99
CA ILE A 281 -4.19 14.06 -15.80
C ILE A 281 -4.85 15.36 -16.29
N ALA A 282 -4.82 16.42 -15.49
CA ALA A 282 -5.39 17.71 -15.89
C ALA A 282 -4.69 18.34 -17.11
N LYS A 283 -3.43 17.97 -17.39
CA LYS A 283 -2.67 18.44 -18.55
C LYS A 283 -2.84 17.50 -19.74
N SER A 284 -2.75 16.20 -19.54
CA SER A 284 -2.84 15.21 -20.63
C SER A 284 -4.27 14.96 -21.09
N HIS A 285 -5.20 14.83 -20.13
CA HIS A 285 -6.62 14.51 -20.37
C HIS A 285 -7.53 15.46 -19.57
N PRO A 286 -7.61 16.76 -19.95
CA PRO A 286 -8.32 17.76 -19.15
C PRO A 286 -9.82 17.48 -19.01
N SER A 287 -10.46 16.88 -20.03
CA SER A 287 -11.86 16.45 -19.98
C SER A 287 -12.14 15.31 -19.00
N PHE A 288 -11.16 14.45 -18.79
CA PHE A 288 -11.25 13.30 -17.89
C PHE A 288 -10.84 13.63 -16.43
N ASN A 289 -10.22 14.79 -16.21
CA ASN A 289 -9.80 15.22 -14.88
C ASN A 289 -10.99 15.35 -13.93
N SER A 290 -10.82 14.93 -12.69
CA SER A 290 -11.86 14.95 -11.66
C SER A 290 -11.32 15.41 -10.31
N PRO A 291 -12.02 16.32 -9.60
CA PRO A 291 -11.69 16.68 -8.23
C PRO A 291 -11.90 15.52 -7.24
N LYS A 292 -12.62 14.46 -7.64
CA LYS A 292 -12.81 13.23 -6.88
C LYS A 292 -11.64 12.24 -7.06
N GLY A 293 -10.77 12.46 -8.06
CA GLY A 293 -9.59 11.67 -8.34
C GLY A 293 -9.72 10.78 -9.58
N VAL A 294 -8.57 10.52 -10.18
CA VAL A 294 -8.38 9.62 -11.32
C VAL A 294 -7.24 8.67 -10.98
N SER A 295 -7.43 7.37 -11.16
CA SER A 295 -6.37 6.38 -11.03
C SER A 295 -5.67 6.16 -12.37
N SER A 296 -4.35 5.94 -12.34
CA SER A 296 -3.64 5.25 -13.41
C SER A 296 -3.76 3.75 -13.20
N VAL A 297 -4.07 3.03 -14.28
CA VAL A 297 -4.12 1.56 -14.32
C VAL A 297 -3.18 1.08 -15.39
N PHE A 298 -2.13 0.36 -14.98
CA PHE A 298 -1.19 -0.30 -15.86
C PHE A 298 -1.59 -1.76 -15.99
N VAL A 299 -1.77 -2.23 -17.21
CA VAL A 299 -2.07 -3.62 -17.52
C VAL A 299 -0.75 -4.33 -17.80
N ASN A 300 -0.38 -5.29 -16.96
CA ASN A 300 0.94 -5.90 -17.00
C ASN A 300 0.95 -7.30 -17.62
N THR A 301 -0.18 -8.01 -17.58
CA THR A 301 -0.30 -9.39 -18.05
C THR A 301 -1.59 -9.63 -18.84
N GLU A 302 -1.70 -10.74 -19.55
CA GLU A 302 -2.96 -11.15 -20.19
C GLU A 302 -4.08 -11.39 -19.16
N LYS A 303 -3.76 -11.92 -17.97
CA LYS A 303 -4.72 -12.02 -16.85
C LYS A 303 -5.16 -10.63 -16.37
N GLY A 304 -4.22 -9.69 -16.29
CA GLY A 304 -4.53 -8.28 -16.01
C GLY A 304 -5.47 -7.68 -17.04
N GLN A 305 -5.29 -7.99 -18.31
CA GLN A 305 -6.21 -7.55 -19.38
C GLN A 305 -7.61 -8.17 -19.17
N LYS A 306 -7.71 -9.46 -18.83
CA LYS A 306 -9.00 -10.10 -18.53
C LYS A 306 -9.69 -9.41 -17.34
N LEU A 307 -8.95 -9.16 -16.24
CA LEU A 307 -9.49 -8.48 -15.07
C LEU A 307 -9.92 -7.04 -15.43
N PHE A 308 -9.12 -6.32 -16.20
CA PHE A 308 -9.45 -4.97 -16.66
C PHE A 308 -10.77 -4.95 -17.43
N GLU A 309 -10.97 -5.85 -18.40
CA GLU A 309 -12.20 -5.93 -19.20
C GLU A 309 -13.42 -6.27 -18.32
N MET A 310 -13.29 -7.19 -17.35
CA MET A 310 -14.36 -7.53 -16.43
C MET A 310 -14.78 -6.33 -15.56
N MET A 311 -13.81 -5.57 -15.05
CA MET A 311 -14.11 -4.44 -14.15
C MET A 311 -14.45 -3.14 -14.87
N ARG A 312 -14.16 -3.03 -16.19
CA ARG A 312 -14.33 -1.83 -17.01
C ARG A 312 -15.76 -1.29 -17.03
N VAL A 313 -16.76 -2.18 -16.94
CA VAL A 313 -18.17 -1.79 -16.92
C VAL A 313 -18.54 -0.90 -15.74
N LEU A 314 -17.76 -0.97 -14.65
CA LEU A 314 -17.95 -0.18 -13.42
C LEU A 314 -17.34 1.23 -13.51
N ALA A 315 -16.64 1.58 -14.59
CA ALA A 315 -15.88 2.81 -14.67
C ALA A 315 -16.03 3.53 -16.01
N GLU A 316 -15.66 4.80 -15.99
CA GLU A 316 -15.22 5.54 -17.15
C GLU A 316 -13.71 5.35 -17.30
N VAL A 317 -13.26 5.16 -18.53
CA VAL A 317 -11.84 4.91 -18.82
C VAL A 317 -11.42 5.68 -20.06
N GLU A 318 -10.17 6.15 -20.09
CA GLU A 318 -9.55 6.79 -21.25
C GLU A 318 -8.15 6.22 -21.40
N GLU A 319 -7.76 5.81 -22.62
CA GLU A 319 -6.44 5.26 -22.88
C GLU A 319 -5.38 6.37 -22.76
N ALA A 320 -4.24 6.02 -22.18
CA ALA A 320 -3.14 6.94 -21.96
C ALA A 320 -1.82 6.31 -22.39
N THR A 321 -0.82 7.15 -22.67
CA THR A 321 0.52 6.65 -22.95
C THR A 321 1.24 6.25 -21.65
N LEU A 322 2.30 5.47 -21.79
CA LEU A 322 3.14 5.07 -20.67
C LEU A 322 3.75 6.29 -19.98
N GLU A 323 4.24 7.24 -20.76
CA GLU A 323 4.85 8.50 -20.29
C GLU A 323 3.85 9.33 -19.47
N GLU A 324 2.60 9.42 -19.91
CA GLU A 324 1.54 10.12 -19.18
C GLU A 324 1.24 9.46 -17.84
N GLY A 325 1.15 8.13 -17.82
CA GLY A 325 0.95 7.35 -16.59
C GLY A 325 2.11 7.46 -15.61
N MET A 326 3.34 7.69 -16.10
CA MET A 326 4.56 7.82 -15.30
C MET A 326 4.77 9.22 -14.72
N VAL A 327 4.01 10.24 -15.13
CA VAL A 327 4.17 11.59 -14.61
C VAL A 327 4.12 11.65 -13.10
N LYS A 328 5.20 12.13 -12.45
CA LYS A 328 5.37 12.18 -10.98
C LYS A 328 5.30 10.83 -10.26
N GLN A 329 5.56 9.75 -10.97
CA GLN A 329 5.59 8.38 -10.42
C GLN A 329 7.04 7.89 -10.25
N HIS A 330 7.82 8.59 -9.43
CA HIS A 330 9.24 8.30 -9.20
C HIS A 330 9.51 6.82 -8.92
N ASN A 331 8.64 6.16 -8.17
CA ASN A 331 8.80 4.76 -7.78
C ASN A 331 8.43 3.73 -8.87
N LEU A 332 8.06 4.18 -10.08
CA LEU A 332 8.08 3.35 -11.29
C LEU A 332 9.45 3.35 -11.99
N VAL A 333 10.39 4.19 -11.56
CA VAL A 333 11.70 4.35 -12.17
C VAL A 333 12.81 3.87 -11.23
N GLN A 334 12.73 4.25 -9.96
CA GLN A 334 13.75 3.93 -8.95
C GLN A 334 13.19 3.96 -7.52
N PRO A 335 13.88 3.32 -6.56
CA PRO A 335 13.52 3.40 -5.14
C PRO A 335 13.51 4.83 -4.59
N SER A 336 12.80 5.02 -3.49
CA SER A 336 12.89 6.25 -2.71
C SER A 336 14.31 6.43 -2.16
N ASN A 337 14.82 7.67 -2.20
CA ASN A 337 16.14 7.98 -1.63
C ASN A 337 16.12 7.76 -0.11
N ARG A 338 17.21 7.21 0.43
CA ARG A 338 17.38 7.09 1.89
C ARG A 338 17.83 8.44 2.46
N PRO A 339 17.00 9.12 3.30
CA PRO A 339 17.41 10.39 3.89
C PRO A 339 18.50 10.20 4.95
N VAL A 340 19.39 11.16 5.08
CA VAL A 340 20.40 11.18 6.16
C VAL A 340 19.77 11.28 7.56
N THR A 341 18.56 11.78 7.63
CA THR A 341 17.78 11.94 8.85
C THR A 341 17.14 10.65 9.36
N ARG A 342 17.10 9.58 8.55
CA ARG A 342 16.40 8.34 8.90
C ARG A 342 16.88 7.70 10.22
N ASP A 343 18.18 7.58 10.40
CA ASP A 343 18.73 6.93 11.61
C ASP A 343 18.45 7.78 12.86
N THR A 344 18.62 9.08 12.74
CA THR A 344 18.26 10.03 13.81
C THR A 344 16.75 9.98 14.11
N PHE A 345 15.91 9.82 13.10
CA PHE A 345 14.46 9.72 13.25
C PHE A 345 14.07 8.54 14.14
N TYR A 346 14.53 7.32 13.82
CA TYR A 346 14.17 6.14 14.61
C TYR A 346 14.80 6.15 16.02
N LYS A 347 16.05 6.61 16.15
CA LYS A 347 16.69 6.81 17.44
C LYS A 347 15.88 7.78 18.32
N SER A 348 15.43 8.90 17.76
CA SER A 348 14.62 9.90 18.49
C SER A 348 13.26 9.37 18.94
N ILE A 349 12.65 8.46 18.15
CA ILE A 349 11.38 7.81 18.52
C ILE A 349 11.53 6.95 19.77
N ASP A 350 12.65 6.25 19.91
CA ASP A 350 12.89 5.36 21.05
C ASP A 350 13.34 6.13 22.32
N GLU A 351 14.23 7.11 22.17
CA GLU A 351 14.87 7.79 23.28
C GLU A 351 14.05 8.97 23.85
N LEU A 352 13.38 9.75 22.99
CA LEU A 352 12.77 11.01 23.39
C LEU A 352 11.23 10.94 23.52
N GLY A 353 10.65 9.75 23.34
CA GLY A 353 9.21 9.64 23.22
C GLY A 353 8.70 10.31 21.95
N PHE A 354 7.61 9.78 21.41
CA PHE A 354 7.15 10.11 20.09
C PHE A 354 6.75 11.59 19.90
N ILE A 355 7.18 12.18 18.79
CA ILE A 355 6.63 13.36 18.07
C ILE A 355 6.73 14.72 18.80
N GLU A 356 6.59 14.81 20.09
CA GLU A 356 6.63 16.10 20.77
C GLU A 356 8.01 16.79 20.61
N ASN A 357 9.05 15.98 20.51
CA ASN A 357 10.45 16.43 20.41
C ASN A 357 11.02 16.43 18.99
N ILE A 358 10.32 15.83 18.01
CA ILE A 358 10.79 15.86 16.63
C ILE A 358 10.44 17.21 16.00
N LYS A 359 11.44 18.06 15.81
CA LYS A 359 11.28 19.34 15.10
C LYS A 359 10.97 19.05 13.63
N VAL A 360 9.76 19.37 13.19
CA VAL A 360 9.34 19.27 11.81
C VAL A 360 9.33 20.65 11.17
N GLY A 361 10.23 20.89 10.25
CA GLY A 361 10.23 22.09 9.42
C GLY A 361 9.13 21.99 8.36
N PHE A 362 8.05 22.77 8.51
CA PHE A 362 7.01 22.85 7.48
C PHE A 362 7.34 23.90 6.45
N GLN A 363 7.33 23.53 5.16
CA GLN A 363 7.58 24.45 4.07
C GLN A 363 6.52 25.58 4.01
N PRO A 364 6.91 26.86 3.83
CA PRO A 364 5.97 28.00 3.75
C PRO A 364 4.88 27.81 2.67
N LYS A 365 5.23 27.26 1.51
CA LYS A 365 4.27 26.94 0.43
C LYS A 365 3.16 25.98 0.89
N ALA A 366 3.48 24.97 1.71
CA ALA A 366 2.49 24.03 2.23
C ALA A 366 1.53 24.73 3.20
N ARG A 367 2.04 25.61 4.06
CA ARG A 367 1.22 26.43 4.98
C ARG A 367 0.30 27.36 4.20
N LEU A 368 0.80 28.07 3.20
CA LEU A 368 -0.01 28.95 2.36
C LEU A 368 -1.16 28.20 1.67
N LYS A 369 -0.84 27.06 1.04
CA LYS A 369 -1.88 26.21 0.42
C LYS A 369 -2.94 25.73 1.41
N SER A 370 -2.60 25.55 2.69
CA SER A 370 -3.55 25.04 3.69
C SER A 370 -4.63 26.04 4.07
N VAL A 371 -4.41 27.33 3.88
CA VAL A 371 -5.35 28.42 4.22
C VAL A 371 -6.13 28.93 3.02
N LEU A 372 -5.75 28.55 1.79
CA LEU A 372 -6.44 28.97 0.57
C LEU A 372 -7.84 28.37 0.45
N PRO A 373 -8.81 29.12 -0.10
CA PRO A 373 -10.15 28.61 -0.40
C PRO A 373 -10.11 27.40 -1.34
N ASN A 374 -11.04 26.43 -1.16
CA ASN A 374 -11.09 25.21 -1.96
C ASN A 374 -11.17 25.47 -3.47
N LYS A 375 -11.98 26.46 -3.92
CA LYS A 375 -12.08 26.85 -5.33
C LYS A 375 -10.72 27.24 -5.94
N LEU A 376 -9.90 28.01 -5.18
CA LEU A 376 -8.58 28.42 -5.63
C LEU A 376 -7.59 27.26 -5.68
N ILE A 377 -7.67 26.36 -4.70
CA ILE A 377 -6.84 25.14 -4.69
C ILE A 377 -7.17 24.22 -5.87
N GLN A 378 -8.44 24.05 -6.20
CA GLN A 378 -8.85 23.26 -7.36
C GLN A 378 -8.32 23.88 -8.66
N LYS A 379 -8.39 25.19 -8.80
CA LYS A 379 -7.81 25.93 -9.95
C LYS A 379 -6.28 25.76 -10.02
N ILE A 380 -5.57 25.80 -8.90
CA ILE A 380 -4.11 25.56 -8.85
C ILE A 380 -3.75 24.10 -9.18
N LYS A 381 -4.61 23.15 -8.87
CA LYS A 381 -4.39 21.72 -9.21
C LYS A 381 -4.69 21.40 -10.67
N SER A 382 -5.49 22.20 -11.35
CA SER A 382 -5.80 22.06 -12.78
C SER A 382 -4.77 22.77 -13.70
N LEU A 383 -3.88 23.58 -13.13
CA LEU A 383 -2.71 24.16 -13.79
C LEU A 383 -1.48 23.22 -13.60
#